data_7aa0b236bcb5a6d6e10960914d7d6405
#
_entry.id   7aa0b236bcb5a6d6e10960914d7d6405
#
_cell.length_a   1.000
_cell.length_b   1.000
_cell.length_c   1.000
_cell.angle_alpha   90.00
_cell.angle_beta   90.00
_cell.angle_gamma   90.00
#
_symmetry.space_group_name_H-M   'P 1'
#
loop_
_entity.id
_entity.type
_entity.pdbx_description
1 polymer ?
#
loop_
_entity_poly.entity_id
_entity_poly.type
_entity_poly.pdbx_seq_one_letter_code
_entity_poly.pdbx_strand_id
1 'polypeptide(L)'
;YRVYYPIFKGMKRVAPLDMVEYNKEKAKLFLQERFGWQPYENKHYENVFTRFYEGYYLPHKFGYDKRKCYFSNEILAGTMTREEALAELEQPPYDPQQMEEDKAYIAKKLGLTVEEFQTIIDGENKTFRDYRNSWGLIQFGTVVLRALGVEKKKFR
;
A
#
# COMPACT_ATOMS: atom_id res chain seq x y z
N TYR A 1 -16.03 -12.92 -8.66
CA TYR A 1 -16.59 -11.59 -8.92
C TYR A 1 -16.11 -11.02 -10.26
N ARG A 2 -14.80 -10.91 -10.50
CA ARG A 2 -14.21 -10.24 -11.67
C ARG A 2 -14.45 -10.93 -13.02
N VAL A 3 -14.84 -12.19 -13.04
CA VAL A 3 -15.07 -12.97 -14.26
C VAL A 3 -16.56 -13.30 -14.42
N TYR A 4 -17.12 -14.00 -13.44
CA TYR A 4 -18.50 -14.46 -13.52
C TYR A 4 -19.52 -13.34 -13.71
N TYR A 5 -19.48 -12.32 -12.85
CA TYR A 5 -20.50 -11.25 -12.90
C TYR A 5 -20.44 -10.38 -14.16
N PRO A 6 -19.26 -9.93 -14.63
CA PRO A 6 -19.21 -9.20 -15.90
C PRO A 6 -19.66 -10.02 -17.09
N ILE A 7 -19.29 -11.31 -17.16
CA ILE A 7 -19.61 -12.15 -18.33
C ILE A 7 -21.07 -12.62 -18.30
N PHE A 8 -21.53 -13.18 -17.17
CA PHE A 8 -22.83 -13.84 -17.12
C PHE A 8 -23.97 -12.99 -16.56
N LYS A 9 -23.67 -11.91 -15.87
CA LYS A 9 -24.66 -10.99 -15.25
C LYS A 9 -24.62 -9.58 -15.79
N GLY A 10 -23.79 -9.30 -16.77
CA GLY A 10 -23.68 -7.96 -17.41
C GLY A 10 -23.24 -6.85 -16.46
N MET A 11 -22.57 -7.19 -15.34
CA MET A 11 -22.10 -6.21 -14.37
C MET A 11 -21.05 -5.26 -14.99
N LYS A 12 -21.31 -3.97 -14.94
CA LYS A 12 -20.37 -2.94 -15.38
C LYS A 12 -19.69 -2.29 -14.17
N ARG A 13 -18.39 -2.07 -14.30
CA ARG A 13 -17.62 -1.29 -13.31
C ARG A 13 -17.48 0.13 -13.79
N VAL A 14 -17.85 1.08 -12.96
CA VAL A 14 -17.69 2.51 -13.21
C VAL A 14 -16.77 3.07 -12.13
N ALA A 15 -15.83 3.94 -12.51
CA ALA A 15 -14.97 4.70 -11.60
C ALA A 15 -15.38 6.18 -11.67
N PRO A 16 -16.26 6.68 -10.79
CA PRO A 16 -16.80 8.03 -10.89
C PRO A 16 -15.72 9.13 -10.83
N LEU A 17 -14.66 8.91 -10.09
CA LEU A 17 -13.55 9.87 -9.97
C LEU A 17 -12.76 10.04 -11.27
N ASP A 18 -12.82 9.08 -12.19
CA ASP A 18 -12.19 9.20 -13.52
C ASP A 18 -12.98 10.15 -14.44
N MET A 19 -14.21 10.51 -14.04
CA MET A 19 -15.14 11.35 -14.82
C MET A 19 -15.18 12.80 -14.35
N VAL A 20 -14.53 13.12 -13.23
CA VAL A 20 -14.53 14.46 -12.64
C VAL A 20 -13.10 14.91 -12.35
N GLU A 21 -12.87 16.21 -12.43
CA GLU A 21 -11.60 16.77 -11.98
C GLU A 21 -11.50 16.62 -10.47
N TYR A 22 -10.61 15.71 -10.01
CA TYR A 22 -10.40 15.42 -8.61
C TYR A 22 -9.07 16.00 -8.12
N ASN A 23 -9.14 16.84 -7.11
CA ASN A 23 -7.97 17.35 -6.39
C ASN A 23 -8.09 16.96 -4.91
N LYS A 24 -7.10 16.20 -4.41
CA LYS A 24 -7.07 15.65 -3.06
C LYS A 24 -7.12 16.74 -1.99
N GLU A 25 -6.38 17.83 -2.18
CA GLU A 25 -6.28 18.90 -1.19
C GLU A 25 -7.61 19.70 -1.09
N LYS A 26 -8.22 20.01 -2.23
CA LYS A 26 -9.56 20.61 -2.24
C LYS A 26 -10.59 19.72 -1.56
N ALA A 27 -10.51 18.41 -1.79
CA ALA A 27 -11.40 17.44 -1.14
C ALA A 27 -11.21 17.38 0.38
N LYS A 28 -9.95 17.44 0.87
CA LYS A 28 -9.65 17.50 2.30
C LYS A 28 -10.26 18.75 2.95
N LEU A 29 -10.02 19.93 2.38
CA LEU A 29 -10.57 21.19 2.87
C LEU A 29 -12.09 21.13 2.93
N PHE A 30 -12.75 20.67 1.87
CA PHE A 30 -14.19 20.50 1.84
C PHE A 30 -14.70 19.56 2.95
N LEU A 31 -14.02 18.45 3.20
CA LEU A 31 -14.39 17.50 4.24
C LEU A 31 -14.20 18.09 5.64
N GLN A 32 -13.14 18.85 5.87
CA GLN A 32 -12.89 19.54 7.14
C GLN A 32 -14.00 20.57 7.42
N GLU A 33 -14.29 21.44 6.46
CA GLU A 33 -15.28 22.52 6.61
C GLU A 33 -16.70 22.00 6.78
N ARG A 34 -17.08 20.98 5.98
CA ARG A 34 -18.47 20.54 5.93
C ARG A 34 -18.80 19.44 6.94
N PHE A 35 -17.86 18.59 7.28
CA PHE A 35 -18.08 17.40 8.11
C PHE A 35 -17.23 17.36 9.38
N GLY A 36 -16.37 18.36 9.62
CA GLY A 36 -15.47 18.37 10.77
C GLY A 36 -14.43 17.23 10.73
N TRP A 37 -14.13 16.73 9.53
CA TRP A 37 -13.13 15.67 9.36
C TRP A 37 -11.75 16.17 9.81
N GLN A 38 -11.06 15.36 10.60
CA GLN A 38 -9.70 15.69 11.07
C GLN A 38 -8.66 15.04 10.15
N PRO A 39 -7.72 15.85 9.62
CA PRO A 39 -6.62 15.30 8.84
C PRO A 39 -5.67 14.49 9.71
N TYR A 40 -5.08 13.47 9.15
CA TYR A 40 -3.95 12.73 9.71
C TYR A 40 -2.73 12.87 8.79
N GLU A 41 -1.54 12.75 9.36
CA GLU A 41 -0.28 13.14 8.70
C GLU A 41 -0.07 12.43 7.37
N ASN A 42 -0.10 11.10 7.37
CA ASN A 42 0.18 10.29 6.19
C ASN A 42 -0.96 9.32 5.86
N LYS A 43 -1.02 8.92 4.61
CA LYS A 43 -2.02 7.96 4.13
C LYS A 43 -1.95 6.66 4.92
N HIS A 44 -3.10 6.27 5.50
CA HIS A 44 -3.28 5.06 6.34
C HIS A 44 -2.61 5.10 7.73
N TYR A 45 -2.12 6.26 8.19
CA TYR A 45 -1.51 6.41 9.50
C TYR A 45 -2.54 6.45 10.66
N GLU A 46 -3.83 6.44 10.35
CA GLU A 46 -4.91 6.21 11.31
C GLU A 46 -4.86 4.81 11.95
N ASN A 47 -4.20 3.86 11.30
CA ASN A 47 -4.03 2.49 11.77
C ASN A 47 -2.59 2.26 12.23
N VAL A 48 -2.40 1.93 13.51
CA VAL A 48 -1.08 1.71 14.14
C VAL A 48 -0.25 0.67 13.38
N PHE A 49 -0.85 -0.48 13.02
CA PHE A 49 -0.15 -1.52 12.29
C PHE A 49 0.31 -1.03 10.90
N THR A 50 -0.57 -0.33 10.18
CA THR A 50 -0.24 0.15 8.84
C THR A 50 0.84 1.24 8.89
N ARG A 51 0.77 2.14 9.88
CA ARG A 51 1.80 3.16 10.11
C ARG A 51 3.15 2.54 10.36
N PHE A 52 3.25 1.58 11.29
CA PHE A 52 4.48 0.86 11.59
C PHE A 52 4.99 0.07 10.38
N TYR A 53 4.08 -0.64 9.68
CA TYR A 53 4.44 -1.45 8.51
C TYR A 53 5.00 -0.60 7.37
N GLU A 54 4.36 0.50 7.03
CA GLU A 54 4.79 1.38 5.93
C GLU A 54 5.95 2.30 6.32
N GLY A 55 5.94 2.80 7.55
CA GLY A 55 6.94 3.78 8.01
C GLY A 55 8.24 3.17 8.52
N TYR A 56 8.21 1.95 9.06
CA TYR A 56 9.38 1.29 9.62
C TYR A 56 9.68 -0.06 8.97
N TYR A 57 8.72 -1.00 9.00
CA TYR A 57 8.99 -2.38 8.58
C TYR A 57 9.42 -2.50 7.12
N LEU A 58 8.71 -1.87 6.19
CA LEU A 58 9.06 -1.92 4.77
C LEU A 58 10.41 -1.24 4.46
N PRO A 59 10.70 -0.01 4.95
CA PRO A 59 11.99 0.62 4.74
C PRO A 59 13.15 -0.17 5.37
N HIS A 60 13.00 -0.62 6.62
CA HIS A 60 14.03 -1.33 7.35
C HIS A 60 14.35 -2.70 6.73
N LYS A 61 13.32 -3.51 6.50
CA LYS A 61 13.49 -4.89 6.05
C LYS A 61 13.76 -5.04 4.55
N PHE A 62 13.13 -4.21 3.71
CA PHE A 62 13.16 -4.37 2.26
C PHE A 62 13.71 -3.16 1.50
N GLY A 63 14.03 -2.07 2.20
CA GLY A 63 14.45 -0.82 1.56
C GLY A 63 13.34 -0.10 0.80
N TYR A 64 12.07 -0.44 1.05
CA TYR A 64 10.92 0.14 0.37
C TYR A 64 10.35 1.32 1.14
N ASP A 65 10.63 2.53 0.67
CA ASP A 65 9.94 3.73 1.13
C ASP A 65 8.71 4.00 0.22
N LYS A 66 7.51 3.74 0.75
CA LYS A 66 6.26 3.93 0.01
C LYS A 66 5.96 5.40 -0.30
N ARG A 67 6.55 6.36 0.41
CA ARG A 67 6.42 7.79 0.09
C ARG A 67 6.85 8.08 -1.34
N LYS A 68 7.86 7.38 -1.87
CA LYS A 68 8.32 7.51 -3.25
C LYS A 68 7.19 7.28 -4.26
N CYS A 69 6.32 6.29 -4.01
CA CYS A 69 5.17 6.03 -4.86
C CYS A 69 4.10 7.12 -4.73
N TYR A 70 3.85 7.60 -3.51
CA TYR A 70 2.84 8.64 -3.27
C TYR A 70 3.28 9.97 -3.89
N PHE A 71 4.50 10.39 -3.63
CA PHE A 71 5.04 11.64 -4.18
C PHE A 71 5.15 11.58 -5.71
N SER A 72 5.50 10.43 -6.29
CA SER A 72 5.48 10.27 -7.74
C SER A 72 4.09 10.53 -8.33
N ASN A 73 3.03 10.07 -7.68
CA ASN A 73 1.67 10.36 -8.12
C ASN A 73 1.30 11.84 -7.95
N GLU A 74 1.76 12.49 -6.88
CA GLU A 74 1.51 13.92 -6.65
C GLU A 74 2.27 14.79 -7.64
N ILE A 75 3.49 14.43 -8.01
CA ILE A 75 4.25 15.08 -9.08
C ILE A 75 3.52 14.94 -10.42
N LEU A 76 3.06 13.74 -10.76
CA LEU A 76 2.31 13.50 -12.00
C LEU A 76 0.96 14.24 -12.02
N ALA A 77 0.34 14.45 -10.87
CA ALA A 77 -0.87 15.24 -10.72
C ALA A 77 -0.62 16.77 -10.70
N GLY A 78 0.65 17.21 -10.69
CA GLY A 78 1.02 18.62 -10.62
C GLY A 78 0.74 19.29 -9.26
N THR A 79 0.60 18.50 -8.19
CA THR A 79 0.32 18.98 -6.83
C THR A 79 1.56 19.07 -5.94
N MET A 80 2.70 18.57 -6.42
CA MET A 80 4.00 18.61 -5.75
C MET A 80 5.11 18.70 -6.79
N THR A 81 6.18 19.42 -6.49
CA THR A 81 7.39 19.43 -7.33
C THR A 81 8.32 18.27 -6.95
N ARG A 82 9.25 17.96 -7.85
CA ARG A 82 10.29 16.94 -7.58
C ARG A 82 11.20 17.34 -6.41
N GLU A 83 11.55 18.61 -6.33
CA GLU A 83 12.41 19.19 -5.31
C GLU A 83 11.77 19.07 -3.92
N GLU A 84 10.50 19.41 -3.80
CA GLU A 84 9.71 19.23 -2.58
C GLU A 84 9.65 17.74 -2.17
N ALA A 85 9.40 16.86 -3.11
CA ALA A 85 9.35 15.42 -2.84
C ALA A 85 10.71 14.88 -2.34
N LEU A 86 11.81 15.35 -2.89
CA LEU A 86 13.15 14.95 -2.45
C LEU A 86 13.45 15.46 -1.04
N ALA A 87 13.13 16.72 -0.73
CA ALA A 87 13.28 17.29 0.60
C ALA A 87 12.47 16.54 1.66
N GLU A 88 11.23 16.17 1.34
CA GLU A 88 10.39 15.33 2.22
C GLU A 88 10.97 13.92 2.44
N LEU A 89 11.63 13.34 1.44
CA LEU A 89 12.27 12.03 1.56
C LEU A 89 13.52 12.03 2.43
N GLU A 90 14.14 13.18 2.66
CA GLU A 90 15.28 13.33 3.60
C GLU A 90 14.83 13.24 5.06
N GLN A 91 13.56 13.56 5.34
CA GLN A 91 13.01 13.41 6.68
C GLN A 91 12.72 11.93 6.97
N PRO A 92 12.84 11.50 8.24
CA PRO A 92 12.41 10.14 8.61
C PRO A 92 10.92 9.97 8.25
N PRO A 93 10.52 8.79 7.74
CA PRO A 93 9.13 8.55 7.34
C PRO A 93 8.17 8.52 8.52
N TYR A 94 8.71 8.50 9.74
CA TYR A 94 7.96 8.21 10.93
C TYR A 94 8.74 8.69 12.16
N ASP A 95 8.05 9.26 13.13
CA ASP A 95 8.66 9.70 14.37
C ASP A 95 9.29 8.51 15.13
N PRO A 96 10.59 8.56 15.52
CA PRO A 96 11.26 7.44 16.15
C PRO A 96 10.68 7.03 17.50
N GLN A 97 10.19 7.97 18.29
CA GLN A 97 9.57 7.66 19.57
C GLN A 97 8.24 6.95 19.38
N GLN A 98 7.40 7.46 18.48
CA GLN A 98 6.14 6.84 18.12
C GLN A 98 6.36 5.44 17.50
N MET A 99 7.44 5.25 16.76
CA MET A 99 7.80 3.96 16.17
C MET A 99 8.08 2.91 17.26
N GLU A 100 8.81 3.25 18.32
CA GLU A 100 9.08 2.31 19.42
C GLU A 100 7.80 1.99 20.22
N GLU A 101 6.93 2.96 20.44
CA GLU A 101 5.62 2.74 21.07
C GLU A 101 4.74 1.80 20.24
N ASP A 102 4.65 2.04 18.94
CA ASP A 102 3.87 1.22 18.00
C ASP A 102 4.44 -0.21 17.90
N LYS A 103 5.76 -0.36 17.89
CA LYS A 103 6.44 -1.65 17.90
C LYS A 103 6.10 -2.48 19.14
N ALA A 104 6.17 -1.85 20.32
CA ALA A 104 5.79 -2.50 21.58
C ALA A 104 4.30 -2.88 21.60
N TYR A 105 3.43 -2.00 21.10
CA TYR A 105 2.01 -2.28 20.98
C TYR A 105 1.73 -3.47 20.06
N ILE A 106 2.37 -3.51 18.88
CA ILE A 106 2.18 -4.58 17.91
C ILE A 106 2.74 -5.91 18.43
N ALA A 107 3.93 -5.93 19.03
CA ALA A 107 4.50 -7.12 19.66
C ALA A 107 3.52 -7.71 20.69
N LYS A 108 3.00 -6.86 21.57
CA LYS A 108 1.98 -7.27 22.57
C LYS A 108 0.72 -7.85 21.91
N LYS A 109 0.23 -7.26 20.81
CA LYS A 109 -0.95 -7.79 20.09
C LYS A 109 -0.70 -9.13 19.42
N LEU A 110 0.54 -9.41 19.04
CA LEU A 110 0.96 -10.68 18.46
C LEU A 110 1.31 -11.74 19.54
N GLY A 111 1.31 -11.38 20.83
CA GLY A 111 1.70 -12.26 21.93
C GLY A 111 3.21 -12.49 22.01
N LEU A 112 4.01 -11.53 21.53
CA LEU A 112 5.47 -11.57 21.49
C LEU A 112 6.06 -10.55 22.45
N THR A 113 7.32 -10.78 22.89
CA THR A 113 8.13 -9.71 23.46
C THR A 113 8.65 -8.79 22.34
N VAL A 114 9.14 -7.61 22.71
CA VAL A 114 9.73 -6.67 21.74
C VAL A 114 10.97 -7.26 21.08
N GLU A 115 11.79 -8.01 21.85
CA GLU A 115 13.00 -8.67 21.39
C GLU A 115 12.70 -9.80 20.39
N GLU A 116 11.70 -10.63 20.69
CA GLU A 116 11.21 -11.67 19.77
C GLU A 116 10.70 -11.06 18.47
N PHE A 117 9.94 -9.99 18.59
CA PHE A 117 9.41 -9.29 17.41
C PHE A 117 10.54 -8.67 16.58
N GLN A 118 11.54 -8.04 17.21
CA GLN A 118 12.71 -7.50 16.51
C GLN A 118 13.50 -8.62 15.80
N THR A 119 13.69 -9.77 16.44
CA THR A 119 14.35 -10.92 15.83
C THR A 119 13.63 -11.39 14.56
N ILE A 120 12.29 -11.35 14.55
CA ILE A 120 11.49 -11.67 13.35
C ILE A 120 11.68 -10.59 12.28
N ILE A 121 11.71 -9.32 12.67
CA ILE A 121 11.93 -8.22 11.73
C ILE A 121 13.29 -8.33 11.05
N ASP A 122 14.35 -8.63 11.82
CA ASP A 122 15.73 -8.72 11.32
C ASP A 122 16.04 -10.08 10.66
N GLY A 123 15.15 -11.04 10.77
CA GLY A 123 15.28 -12.36 10.16
C GLY A 123 15.36 -12.33 8.63
N GLU A 124 15.74 -13.44 8.02
CA GLU A 124 15.85 -13.57 6.57
C GLU A 124 14.55 -13.24 5.82
N ASN A 125 14.69 -12.60 4.67
CA ASN A 125 13.56 -12.31 3.80
C ASN A 125 13.04 -13.59 3.16
N LYS A 126 11.79 -13.92 3.44
CA LYS A 126 11.09 -15.05 2.84
C LYS A 126 10.25 -14.61 1.64
N THR A 127 10.11 -15.51 0.69
CA THR A 127 9.27 -15.33 -0.49
C THR A 127 7.97 -16.12 -0.35
N PHE A 128 7.01 -15.87 -1.23
CA PHE A 128 5.78 -16.67 -1.26
C PHE A 128 6.05 -18.16 -1.53
N ARG A 129 7.23 -18.53 -2.07
CA ARG A 129 7.63 -19.92 -2.35
C ARG A 129 8.02 -20.68 -1.09
N ASP A 130 8.42 -19.97 -0.03
CA ASP A 130 8.79 -20.54 1.25
C ASP A 130 7.55 -20.95 2.08
N TYR A 131 6.36 -20.62 1.59
CA TYR A 131 5.08 -20.95 2.20
C TYR A 131 4.23 -21.83 1.27
N ARG A 132 3.35 -22.65 1.87
CA ARG A 132 2.35 -23.40 1.09
C ARG A 132 1.48 -22.41 0.29
N ASN A 133 1.44 -22.58 -1.02
CA ASN A 133 0.75 -21.66 -1.92
C ASN A 133 0.15 -22.38 -3.13
N SER A 134 -0.66 -21.67 -3.90
CA SER A 134 -1.31 -22.18 -5.11
C SER A 134 -0.57 -21.83 -6.40
N TRP A 135 0.71 -21.47 -6.33
CA TRP A 135 1.48 -20.99 -7.47
C TRP A 135 1.51 -21.98 -8.64
N GLY A 136 1.71 -23.27 -8.36
CA GLY A 136 1.73 -24.31 -9.38
C GLY A 136 0.39 -24.39 -10.13
N LEU A 137 -0.74 -24.28 -9.41
CA LEU A 137 -2.08 -24.27 -10.01
C LEU A 137 -2.29 -23.02 -10.88
N ILE A 138 -1.85 -21.86 -10.42
CA ILE A 138 -1.93 -20.61 -11.18
C ILE A 138 -1.10 -20.69 -12.45
N GLN A 139 0.13 -21.21 -12.36
CA GLN A 139 1.00 -21.43 -13.53
C GLN A 139 0.35 -22.35 -14.55
N PHE A 140 -0.15 -23.48 -14.10
CA PHE A 140 -0.88 -24.41 -14.97
C PHE A 140 -2.08 -23.76 -15.64
N GLY A 141 -2.91 -23.05 -14.90
CA GLY A 141 -4.05 -22.29 -15.45
C GLY A 141 -3.62 -21.24 -16.48
N THR A 142 -2.49 -20.57 -16.25
CA THR A 142 -1.95 -19.58 -17.19
C THR A 142 -1.51 -20.25 -18.51
N VAL A 143 -0.85 -21.41 -18.43
CA VAL A 143 -0.45 -22.18 -19.63
C VAL A 143 -1.67 -22.60 -20.43
N VAL A 144 -2.71 -23.12 -19.77
CA VAL A 144 -3.96 -23.49 -20.43
C VAL A 144 -4.64 -22.30 -21.10
N LEU A 145 -4.75 -21.17 -20.41
CA LEU A 145 -5.35 -19.95 -20.97
C LEU A 145 -4.57 -19.42 -22.19
N ARG A 146 -3.24 -19.54 -22.17
CA ARG A 146 -2.40 -19.21 -23.34
C ARG A 146 -2.69 -20.12 -24.52
N ALA A 147 -2.72 -21.42 -24.27
CA ALA A 147 -3.01 -22.41 -25.31
C ALA A 147 -4.39 -22.22 -25.95
N LEU A 148 -5.37 -21.76 -25.16
CA LEU A 148 -6.73 -21.42 -25.62
C LEU A 148 -6.85 -20.02 -26.25
N GLY A 149 -5.75 -19.23 -26.34
CA GLY A 149 -5.77 -17.88 -26.91
C GLY A 149 -6.57 -16.85 -26.11
N VAL A 150 -6.92 -17.14 -24.84
CA VAL A 150 -7.76 -16.29 -23.97
C VAL A 150 -6.91 -15.22 -23.24
N GLU A 151 -5.60 -15.43 -23.14
CA GLU A 151 -4.70 -14.47 -22.46
C GLU A 151 -4.50 -13.23 -23.33
N LYS A 152 -5.14 -12.12 -22.99
CA LYS A 152 -4.84 -10.81 -23.58
C LYS A 152 -3.39 -10.45 -23.25
N LYS A 153 -2.63 -10.02 -24.27
CA LYS A 153 -1.22 -9.59 -24.14
C LYS A 153 -1.03 -8.74 -22.91
N LYS A 154 -0.06 -9.09 -22.06
CA LYS A 154 0.34 -8.27 -20.91
C LYS A 154 0.61 -6.86 -21.39
N PHE A 155 0.04 -5.88 -20.71
CA PHE A 155 0.54 -4.52 -20.78
C PHE A 155 2.03 -4.53 -20.41
N ARG A 156 2.84 -4.00 -21.31
CA ARG A 156 4.25 -3.68 -21.04
C ARG A 156 4.31 -2.37 -20.24
#